data_2bc0ed88c11dc30dde5c82d9814bf87e
#
_entry.id   2bc0ed88c11dc30dde5c82d9814bf87e
#
_cell.length_a   1.000
_cell.length_b   1.000
_cell.length_c   1.000
_cell.angle_alpha   90.00
_cell.angle_beta   90.00
_cell.angle_gamma   90.00
#
_symmetry.space_group_name_H-M   'P 1'
#
loop_
_entity.id
_entity.type
_entity.pdbx_description
1 polymer ?
#
loop_
_entity_poly.entity_id
_entity_poly.type
_entity_poly.pdbx_seq_one_letter_code
_entity_poly.pdbx_strand_id
1 'polypeptide(L)'
;YDNFSQSGAHEEISKEYESQMESVRKYGGFYISRFNISRNEKTGNPQSVRGGKPWTKTSFNDAKIVAAGFEKSDMVTSHLTFGAEYDSVLEWIIKSGAKTYVEIVENSTDCGNYVNTAGATGEIIPTGSSEKNCINNIYDLAGNVDEWTQEMAENSSRIIRGGGCKAYGYLTPAANRKIGKPKEKYPDTGFRAVLCIK
;
A
#
# COMPACT_ATOMS: atom_id res chain seq x y z
N TYR A 1 -9.00 18.78 -6.38
CA TYR A 1 -8.92 18.58 -4.92
C TYR A 1 -10.19 18.99 -4.16
N ASP A 2 -11.20 19.57 -4.84
CA ASP A 2 -12.37 20.17 -4.18
C ASP A 2 -13.59 19.22 -3.99
N ASN A 3 -13.46 17.92 -4.27
CA ASN A 3 -14.59 16.97 -4.19
C ASN A 3 -14.67 16.16 -2.87
N PHE A 4 -13.96 16.58 -1.83
CA PHE A 4 -13.91 15.84 -0.55
C PHE A 4 -15.07 16.13 0.42
N SER A 5 -16.04 16.97 0.08
CA SER A 5 -16.93 17.61 1.07
C SER A 5 -18.34 17.01 1.25
N GLN A 6 -18.67 15.81 0.77
CA GLN A 6 -20.10 15.44 0.69
C GLN A 6 -20.59 14.21 1.48
N SER A 7 -19.81 13.57 2.35
CA SER A 7 -20.36 12.56 3.29
C SER A 7 -19.52 12.43 4.56
N GLY A 8 -20.11 11.98 5.69
CA GLY A 8 -19.40 11.82 6.96
C GLY A 8 -18.16 10.92 6.90
N ALA A 9 -18.13 9.94 5.99
CA ALA A 9 -16.95 9.12 5.72
C ALA A 9 -15.82 9.92 5.05
N HIS A 10 -16.16 10.93 4.28
CA HIS A 10 -15.21 11.87 3.67
C HIS A 10 -14.60 12.80 4.72
N GLU A 11 -15.40 13.28 5.65
CA GLU A 11 -14.94 14.16 6.74
C GLU A 11 -13.96 13.45 7.67
N GLU A 12 -14.20 12.19 8.01
CA GLU A 12 -13.28 11.38 8.82
C GLU A 12 -11.93 11.19 8.13
N ILE A 13 -11.94 10.85 6.83
CA ILE A 13 -10.72 10.68 6.03
C ILE A 13 -9.99 12.02 5.86
N SER A 14 -10.70 13.13 5.69
CA SER A 14 -10.10 14.46 5.59
C SER A 14 -9.40 14.84 6.88
N LYS A 15 -10.00 14.64 8.05
CA LYS A 15 -9.39 14.89 9.35
C LYS A 15 -8.15 14.03 9.59
N GLU A 16 -8.20 12.75 9.23
CA GLU A 16 -7.07 11.85 9.33
C GLU A 16 -5.91 12.30 8.42
N TYR A 17 -6.22 12.73 7.19
CA TYR A 17 -5.24 13.28 6.25
C TYR A 17 -4.63 14.60 6.75
N GLU A 18 -5.42 15.52 7.28
CA GLU A 18 -4.94 16.77 7.87
C GLU A 18 -3.98 16.51 9.03
N SER A 19 -4.33 15.61 9.95
CA SER A 19 -3.47 15.20 11.06
C SER A 19 -2.14 14.60 10.57
N GLN A 20 -2.20 13.78 9.54
CA GLN A 20 -1.01 13.20 8.91
C GLN A 20 -0.12 14.30 8.30
N MET A 21 -0.71 15.28 7.60
CA MET A 21 0.03 16.39 7.00
C MET A 21 0.68 17.30 8.06
N GLU A 22 0.03 17.51 9.19
CA GLU A 22 0.62 18.23 10.33
C GLU A 22 1.83 17.47 10.90
N SER A 23 1.71 16.16 11.09
CA SER A 23 2.82 15.29 11.50
C SER A 23 4.00 15.39 10.54
N VAL A 24 3.76 15.28 9.24
CA VAL A 24 4.81 15.39 8.21
C VAL A 24 5.49 16.76 8.25
N ARG A 25 4.75 17.86 8.39
CA ARG A 25 5.31 19.21 8.50
C ARG A 25 6.17 19.38 9.76
N LYS A 26 5.74 18.80 10.87
CA LYS A 26 6.42 18.91 12.16
C LYS A 26 7.66 18.04 12.25
N TYR A 27 7.61 16.81 11.76
CA TYR A 27 8.63 15.78 11.96
C TYR A 27 9.39 15.40 10.69
N GLY A 28 9.02 15.97 9.54
CA GLY A 28 9.76 15.83 8.28
C GLY A 28 9.45 14.58 7.47
N GLY A 29 8.45 13.76 7.86
CA GLY A 29 8.08 12.57 7.11
C GLY A 29 7.15 11.62 7.83
N PHE A 30 7.00 10.43 7.26
CA PHE A 30 6.21 9.32 7.79
C PHE A 30 6.96 8.01 7.62
N TYR A 31 6.51 6.96 8.28
CA TYR A 31 7.04 5.60 8.14
C TYR A 31 6.03 4.74 7.42
N ILE A 32 6.44 4.05 6.38
CA ILE A 32 5.59 3.05 5.69
C ILE A 32 6.04 1.64 6.06
N SER A 33 5.09 0.71 6.18
CA SER A 33 5.39 -0.68 6.48
C SER A 33 6.30 -1.28 5.41
N ARG A 34 7.41 -1.88 5.83
CA ARG A 34 8.42 -2.49 4.97
C ARG A 34 7.88 -3.66 4.16
N PHE A 35 6.92 -4.38 4.72
CA PHE A 35 6.26 -5.55 4.13
C PHE A 35 4.76 -5.31 4.05
N ASN A 36 4.07 -5.98 3.12
CA ASN A 36 2.61 -6.03 3.16
C ASN A 36 2.13 -6.47 4.54
N ILE A 37 1.01 -5.95 5.00
CA ILE A 37 0.45 -6.40 6.27
C ILE A 37 0.04 -7.86 6.14
N SER A 38 0.45 -8.66 7.12
CA SER A 38 0.09 -10.05 7.29
C SER A 38 -0.61 -10.26 8.63
N ARG A 39 -1.30 -11.37 8.77
CA ARG A 39 -1.94 -11.76 10.02
C ARG A 39 -1.02 -12.73 10.79
N ASN A 40 -0.74 -12.41 12.04
CA ASN A 40 -0.05 -13.35 12.91
C ASN A 40 -0.94 -14.56 13.16
N GLU A 41 -0.49 -15.75 12.81
CA GLU A 41 -1.30 -16.99 12.89
C GLU A 41 -1.66 -17.39 14.32
N LYS A 42 -0.83 -17.01 15.31
CA LYS A 42 -1.05 -17.37 16.71
C LYS A 42 -1.97 -16.39 17.43
N THR A 43 -1.78 -15.07 17.19
CA THR A 43 -2.50 -14.02 17.93
C THR A 43 -3.66 -13.42 17.12
N GLY A 44 -3.67 -13.61 15.81
CA GLY A 44 -4.62 -12.96 14.90
C GLY A 44 -4.33 -11.48 14.62
N ASN A 45 -3.32 -10.89 15.27
CA ASN A 45 -2.98 -9.48 15.14
C ASN A 45 -2.30 -9.15 13.80
N PRO A 46 -2.44 -7.91 13.32
CA PRO A 46 -1.68 -7.45 12.16
C PRO A 46 -0.19 -7.36 12.48
N GLN A 47 0.64 -7.67 11.48
CA GLN A 47 2.09 -7.56 11.56
C GLN A 47 2.67 -7.20 10.19
N SER A 48 3.83 -6.54 10.17
CA SER A 48 4.65 -6.30 8.99
C SER A 48 6.00 -6.99 9.17
N VAL A 49 6.10 -8.25 8.72
CA VAL A 49 7.27 -9.10 8.93
C VAL A 49 7.66 -9.85 7.67
N ARG A 50 8.96 -10.12 7.50
CA ARG A 50 9.48 -10.95 6.41
C ARG A 50 8.88 -12.36 6.50
N GLY A 51 8.47 -12.90 5.35
CA GLY A 51 7.89 -14.24 5.28
C GLY A 51 6.41 -14.29 5.68
N GLY A 52 5.80 -13.17 6.04
CA GLY A 52 4.38 -13.10 6.34
C GLY A 52 3.54 -13.30 5.07
N LYS A 53 2.46 -14.07 5.18
CA LYS A 53 1.51 -14.21 4.08
C LYS A 53 0.69 -12.92 3.98
N PRO A 54 0.69 -12.19 2.84
CA PRO A 54 -0.10 -10.97 2.69
C PRO A 54 -1.55 -11.18 3.08
N TRP A 55 -2.10 -10.26 3.87
CA TRP A 55 -3.50 -10.33 4.32
C TRP A 55 -4.42 -9.86 3.22
N THR A 56 -4.81 -10.79 2.36
CA THR A 56 -5.75 -10.58 1.25
C THR A 56 -7.18 -10.98 1.62
N LYS A 57 -8.10 -10.90 0.66
CA LYS A 57 -9.54 -11.14 0.86
C LYS A 57 -10.15 -10.24 1.93
N THR A 58 -9.62 -9.02 2.03
CA THR A 58 -10.11 -7.97 2.93
C THR A 58 -10.78 -6.86 2.11
N SER A 59 -11.83 -6.26 2.66
CA SER A 59 -12.44 -5.07 2.08
C SER A 59 -11.60 -3.84 2.42
N PHE A 60 -11.81 -2.73 1.71
CA PHE A 60 -11.19 -1.45 2.09
C PHE A 60 -11.52 -1.06 3.54
N ASN A 61 -12.78 -1.23 3.95
CA ASN A 61 -13.21 -0.87 5.30
C ASN A 61 -12.50 -1.72 6.37
N ASP A 62 -12.37 -3.03 6.14
CA ASP A 62 -11.63 -3.91 7.06
C ASP A 62 -10.14 -3.53 7.09
N ALA A 63 -9.53 -3.27 5.93
CA ALA A 63 -8.13 -2.87 5.82
C ALA A 63 -7.86 -1.54 6.56
N LYS A 64 -8.77 -0.54 6.44
CA LYS A 64 -8.70 0.73 7.16
C LYS A 64 -8.71 0.52 8.67
N ILE A 65 -9.65 -0.28 9.18
CA ILE A 65 -9.76 -0.59 10.62
C ILE A 65 -8.50 -1.30 11.12
N VAL A 66 -8.01 -2.30 10.38
CA VAL A 66 -6.82 -3.07 10.76
C VAL A 66 -5.58 -2.18 10.74
N ALA A 67 -5.39 -1.36 9.72
CA ALA A 67 -4.26 -0.44 9.62
C ALA A 67 -4.27 0.62 10.72
N ALA A 68 -5.44 1.18 11.06
CA ALA A 68 -5.60 2.13 12.17
C ALA A 68 -5.33 1.49 13.55
N GLY A 69 -5.46 0.17 13.64
CA GLY A 69 -5.16 -0.61 14.84
C GLY A 69 -3.76 -1.24 14.88
N PHE A 70 -2.92 -1.01 13.86
CA PHE A 70 -1.61 -1.63 13.73
C PHE A 70 -0.64 -1.21 14.84
N GLU A 71 -0.64 0.08 15.17
CA GLU A 71 0.13 0.63 16.30
C GLU A 71 -0.75 1.63 17.06
N LYS A 72 -0.76 1.48 18.39
CA LYS A 72 -1.53 2.35 19.29
C LYS A 72 -0.65 2.76 20.46
N SER A 73 0.03 3.87 20.32
CA SER A 73 0.77 4.47 21.42
C SER A 73 0.45 5.96 21.53
N ASP A 74 0.88 6.57 22.62
CA ASP A 74 0.73 8.02 22.80
C ASP A 74 1.65 8.82 21.89
N MET A 75 2.66 8.17 21.28
CA MET A 75 3.70 8.81 20.47
C MET A 75 3.46 8.71 18.97
N VAL A 76 2.72 7.70 18.53
CA VAL A 76 2.50 7.45 17.09
C VAL A 76 1.04 7.08 16.83
N THR A 77 0.62 7.30 15.60
CA THR A 77 -0.65 6.82 15.06
C THR A 77 -0.40 6.04 13.79
N SER A 78 -1.22 5.03 13.52
CA SER A 78 -1.16 4.25 12.30
C SER A 78 -2.45 4.40 11.49
N HIS A 79 -2.33 4.30 10.18
CA HIS A 79 -3.46 4.33 9.26
C HIS A 79 -3.19 3.55 7.98
N LEU A 80 -4.22 3.32 7.18
CA LEU A 80 -4.10 2.77 5.84
C LEU A 80 -3.45 3.82 4.94
N THR A 81 -2.49 3.42 4.10
CA THR A 81 -1.74 4.30 3.20
C THR A 81 -2.67 5.22 2.40
N PHE A 82 -2.40 6.53 2.41
CA PHE A 82 -3.02 7.48 1.48
C PHE A 82 -2.39 7.41 0.10
N GLY A 83 -3.13 7.79 -0.95
CA GLY A 83 -2.58 7.88 -2.30
C GLY A 83 -1.39 8.83 -2.39
N ALA A 84 -1.43 9.97 -1.71
CA ALA A 84 -0.33 10.94 -1.65
C ALA A 84 0.94 10.37 -0.97
N GLU A 85 0.78 9.53 0.07
CA GLU A 85 1.91 8.84 0.71
C GLU A 85 2.51 7.81 -0.23
N TYR A 86 1.67 7.03 -0.90
CA TYR A 86 2.11 6.06 -1.89
C TYR A 86 2.91 6.75 -3.01
N ASP A 87 2.39 7.84 -3.57
CA ASP A 87 3.07 8.63 -4.59
C ASP A 87 4.38 9.24 -4.08
N SER A 88 4.42 9.71 -2.82
CA SER A 88 5.65 10.23 -2.19
C SER A 88 6.72 9.16 -2.06
N VAL A 89 6.34 7.92 -1.75
CA VAL A 89 7.28 6.77 -1.71
C VAL A 89 7.82 6.48 -3.10
N LEU A 90 6.99 6.46 -4.15
CA LEU A 90 7.44 6.24 -5.53
C LEU A 90 8.39 7.35 -5.98
N GLU A 91 8.05 8.61 -5.69
CA GLU A 91 8.90 9.76 -6.01
C GLU A 91 10.25 9.70 -5.28
N TRP A 92 10.25 9.33 -3.99
CA TRP A 92 11.49 9.13 -3.23
C TRP A 92 12.36 8.02 -3.82
N ILE A 93 11.78 6.91 -4.25
CA ILE A 93 12.49 5.81 -4.91
C ILE A 93 13.17 6.31 -6.19
N ILE A 94 12.47 7.08 -7.02
CA ILE A 94 13.01 7.64 -8.25
C ILE A 94 14.11 8.68 -7.95
N LYS A 95 13.85 9.62 -7.04
CA LYS A 95 14.81 10.68 -6.66
C LYS A 95 16.08 10.14 -5.99
N SER A 96 15.99 9.04 -5.25
CA SER A 96 17.16 8.39 -4.65
C SER A 96 18.00 7.61 -5.67
N GLY A 97 17.51 7.43 -6.88
CA GLY A 97 18.18 6.64 -7.93
C GLY A 97 18.07 5.13 -7.71
N ALA A 98 17.26 4.66 -6.77
CA ALA A 98 17.06 3.24 -6.52
C ALA A 98 16.36 2.54 -7.68
N LYS A 99 15.42 3.24 -8.34
CA LYS A 99 14.75 2.84 -9.57
C LYS A 99 14.52 4.06 -10.47
N THR A 100 14.44 3.80 -11.76
CA THR A 100 14.11 4.82 -12.76
C THR A 100 12.61 5.08 -12.82
N TYR A 101 12.22 6.21 -13.42
CA TYR A 101 10.82 6.50 -13.75
C TYR A 101 10.17 5.37 -14.57
N VAL A 102 10.87 4.87 -15.59
CA VAL A 102 10.37 3.80 -16.45
C VAL A 102 10.07 2.52 -15.65
N GLU A 103 10.97 2.11 -14.73
CA GLU A 103 10.76 0.92 -13.90
C GLU A 103 9.60 1.06 -12.93
N ILE A 104 9.27 2.26 -12.48
CA ILE A 104 8.20 2.48 -11.49
C ILE A 104 6.86 2.79 -12.16
N VAL A 105 6.86 3.55 -13.27
CA VAL A 105 5.63 4.11 -13.85
C VAL A 105 5.19 3.37 -15.10
N GLU A 106 6.13 2.81 -15.89
CA GLU A 106 5.81 2.20 -17.18
C GLU A 106 5.93 0.67 -17.16
N ASN A 107 6.95 0.12 -16.52
CA ASN A 107 7.18 -1.33 -16.50
C ASN A 107 7.95 -1.79 -15.25
N SER A 108 7.25 -2.33 -14.29
CA SER A 108 7.81 -2.85 -13.04
C SER A 108 8.10 -4.36 -13.06
N THR A 109 8.13 -5.00 -14.22
CA THR A 109 8.32 -6.46 -14.34
C THR A 109 9.54 -6.97 -13.59
N ASP A 110 10.66 -6.25 -13.65
CA ASP A 110 11.95 -6.69 -13.09
C ASP A 110 12.13 -6.35 -11.59
N CYS A 111 11.17 -5.66 -10.98
CA CYS A 111 11.22 -5.28 -9.57
C CYS A 111 10.01 -5.72 -8.74
N GLY A 112 9.19 -6.63 -9.28
CA GLY A 112 8.00 -7.13 -8.63
C GLY A 112 7.69 -8.61 -8.93
N ASN A 113 6.78 -9.19 -8.17
CA ASN A 113 6.24 -10.53 -8.45
C ASN A 113 5.02 -10.40 -9.38
N TYR A 114 5.28 -10.43 -10.67
CA TYR A 114 4.27 -10.41 -11.75
C TYR A 114 4.29 -11.72 -12.54
N VAL A 115 3.23 -12.03 -13.27
CA VAL A 115 3.15 -13.26 -14.05
C VAL A 115 4.27 -13.37 -15.10
N ASN A 116 4.78 -12.25 -15.60
CA ASN A 116 5.85 -12.18 -16.59
C ASN A 116 7.25 -11.91 -16.00
N THR A 117 7.37 -11.88 -14.67
CA THR A 117 8.68 -11.82 -14.01
C THR A 117 9.39 -13.16 -14.14
N ALA A 118 10.70 -13.14 -14.43
CA ALA A 118 11.48 -14.36 -14.59
C ALA A 118 11.45 -15.23 -13.33
N GLY A 119 10.94 -16.46 -13.46
CA GLY A 119 10.79 -17.43 -12.37
C GLY A 119 9.52 -17.24 -11.53
N ALA A 120 8.62 -16.33 -11.89
CA ALA A 120 7.34 -16.18 -11.22
C ALA A 120 6.41 -17.36 -11.51
N THR A 121 5.57 -17.70 -10.54
CA THR A 121 4.56 -18.76 -10.64
C THR A 121 3.15 -18.22 -10.91
N GLY A 122 2.97 -16.89 -10.90
CA GLY A 122 1.65 -16.25 -10.95
C GLY A 122 0.86 -16.38 -9.63
N GLU A 123 1.54 -16.78 -8.56
CA GLU A 123 0.94 -16.95 -7.23
C GLU A 123 1.45 -15.88 -6.25
N ILE A 124 0.63 -15.61 -5.23
CA ILE A 124 1.02 -14.74 -4.12
C ILE A 124 2.09 -15.45 -3.29
N ILE A 125 3.24 -14.81 -3.15
CA ILE A 125 4.33 -15.31 -2.30
C ILE A 125 4.33 -14.59 -0.94
N PRO A 126 4.91 -15.20 0.11
CA PRO A 126 5.12 -14.52 1.38
C PRO A 126 5.92 -13.23 1.17
N THR A 127 5.49 -12.13 1.78
CA THR A 127 6.14 -10.82 1.57
C THR A 127 7.61 -10.85 2.01
N GLY A 128 8.47 -10.20 1.25
CA GLY A 128 9.92 -10.21 1.51
C GLY A 128 10.64 -11.52 1.17
N SER A 129 10.02 -12.43 0.41
CA SER A 129 10.65 -13.69 -0.02
C SER A 129 11.75 -13.48 -1.06
N SER A 130 11.69 -12.40 -1.83
CA SER A 130 12.65 -12.13 -2.91
C SER A 130 13.32 -10.76 -2.70
N GLU A 131 14.66 -10.74 -2.68
CA GLU A 131 15.42 -9.49 -2.66
C GLU A 131 15.26 -8.68 -3.95
N LYS A 132 14.89 -9.31 -5.07
CA LYS A 132 14.58 -8.62 -6.32
C LYS A 132 13.37 -7.69 -6.20
N ASN A 133 12.45 -8.01 -5.29
CA ASN A 133 11.24 -7.23 -5.03
C ASN A 133 11.47 -6.16 -3.94
N CYS A 134 12.72 -5.95 -3.54
CA CYS A 134 13.11 -4.95 -2.54
C CYS A 134 13.58 -3.67 -3.21
N ILE A 135 12.94 -2.55 -2.88
CA ILE A 135 13.34 -1.22 -3.35
C ILE A 135 13.44 -0.31 -2.12
N ASN A 136 14.63 0.21 -1.82
CA ASN A 136 14.88 1.05 -0.64
C ASN A 136 14.33 0.44 0.67
N ASN A 137 14.57 -0.85 0.89
CA ASN A 137 14.05 -1.63 2.03
C ASN A 137 12.52 -1.81 2.09
N ILE A 138 11.78 -1.41 1.08
CA ILE A 138 10.35 -1.72 0.93
C ILE A 138 10.21 -2.91 0.00
N TYR A 139 9.55 -3.97 0.45
CA TYR A 139 9.33 -5.19 -0.33
C TYR A 139 7.95 -5.19 -0.98
N ASP A 140 7.89 -5.79 -2.16
CA ASP A 140 6.63 -6.07 -2.88
C ASP A 140 5.74 -4.82 -3.08
N LEU A 141 6.37 -3.64 -3.28
CA LEU A 141 5.65 -2.41 -3.64
C LEU A 141 5.12 -2.48 -5.08
N ALA A 142 5.75 -3.30 -5.88
CA ALA A 142 5.36 -3.66 -7.23
C ALA A 142 5.01 -5.15 -7.28
N GLY A 143 3.85 -5.50 -7.82
CA GLY A 143 3.42 -6.89 -7.96
C GLY A 143 3.05 -7.57 -6.63
N ASN A 144 3.02 -8.88 -6.62
CA ASN A 144 2.62 -9.76 -5.54
C ASN A 144 1.14 -9.62 -5.17
N VAL A 145 0.74 -8.54 -4.49
CA VAL A 145 -0.66 -8.22 -4.20
C VAL A 145 -0.96 -6.77 -4.55
N ASP A 146 -2.11 -6.53 -5.14
CA ASP A 146 -2.69 -5.19 -5.21
C ASP A 146 -2.86 -4.62 -3.78
N GLU A 147 -2.77 -3.31 -3.58
CA GLU A 147 -2.83 -2.69 -2.26
C GLU A 147 -3.94 -1.64 -2.16
N TRP A 148 -4.85 -1.81 -1.20
CA TRP A 148 -5.82 -0.79 -0.84
C TRP A 148 -5.15 0.49 -0.40
N THR A 149 -5.66 1.63 -0.87
CA THR A 149 -5.29 2.96 -0.36
C THR A 149 -6.53 3.78 0.00
N GLN A 150 -6.36 4.85 0.77
CA GLN A 150 -7.42 5.79 1.10
C GLN A 150 -7.73 6.76 -0.05
N GLU A 151 -7.00 6.67 -1.17
CA GLU A 151 -7.26 7.49 -2.36
C GLU A 151 -8.66 7.20 -2.88
N MET A 152 -9.43 8.28 -3.11
CA MET A 152 -10.78 8.18 -3.65
C MET A 152 -10.81 8.26 -5.17
N ALA A 153 -11.68 7.44 -5.74
CA ALA A 153 -12.14 7.56 -7.11
C ALA A 153 -13.61 8.01 -7.12
N GLU A 154 -14.17 8.17 -8.30
CA GLU A 154 -15.58 8.50 -8.48
C GLU A 154 -16.51 7.49 -7.78
N ASN A 155 -17.74 7.94 -7.46
CA ASN A 155 -18.80 7.12 -6.87
C ASN A 155 -18.40 6.40 -5.56
N SER A 156 -17.59 7.06 -4.72
CA SER A 156 -17.11 6.51 -3.44
C SER A 156 -16.25 5.25 -3.58
N SER A 157 -15.77 4.93 -4.78
CA SER A 157 -14.79 3.87 -5.00
C SER A 157 -13.42 4.25 -4.42
N ARG A 158 -12.54 3.27 -4.26
CA ARG A 158 -11.18 3.47 -3.76
C ARG A 158 -10.15 3.07 -4.80
N ILE A 159 -9.00 3.68 -4.75
CA ILE A 159 -7.88 3.29 -5.61
C ILE A 159 -7.08 2.18 -4.94
N ILE A 160 -6.77 1.19 -5.74
CA ILE A 160 -5.88 0.08 -5.44
C ILE A 160 -4.60 0.28 -6.24
N ARG A 161 -3.44 0.04 -5.63
CA ARG A 161 -2.11 0.36 -6.17
C ARG A 161 -1.24 -0.88 -6.32
N GLY A 162 -0.13 -0.78 -7.06
CA GLY A 162 1.00 -1.71 -7.06
C GLY A 162 0.93 -2.88 -8.04
N GLY A 163 -0.26 -3.31 -8.44
CA GLY A 163 -0.47 -4.50 -9.27
C GLY A 163 -0.27 -5.82 -8.51
N GLY A 164 -0.81 -6.90 -9.04
CA GLY A 164 -0.79 -8.23 -8.42
C GLY A 164 0.01 -9.27 -9.21
N CYS A 165 0.30 -10.42 -8.60
CA CYS A 165 1.11 -11.50 -9.17
C CYS A 165 0.56 -12.11 -10.47
N LYS A 166 -0.74 -11.95 -10.74
CA LYS A 166 -1.40 -12.44 -11.97
C LYS A 166 -1.41 -11.43 -13.10
N ALA A 167 -0.93 -10.23 -12.85
CA ALA A 167 -0.88 -9.16 -13.84
C ALA A 167 0.50 -9.10 -14.52
N TYR A 168 0.60 -8.31 -15.59
CA TYR A 168 1.85 -8.01 -16.26
C TYR A 168 2.42 -6.69 -15.73
N GLY A 169 3.70 -6.65 -15.38
CA GLY A 169 4.33 -5.48 -14.78
C GLY A 169 4.33 -4.21 -15.65
N TYR A 170 4.17 -4.34 -16.96
CA TYR A 170 4.01 -3.23 -17.91
C TYR A 170 2.55 -2.76 -18.06
N LEU A 171 1.56 -3.57 -17.66
CA LEU A 171 0.15 -3.18 -17.65
C LEU A 171 -0.27 -2.59 -16.30
N THR A 172 0.32 -3.09 -15.22
CA THR A 172 0.03 -2.64 -13.86
C THR A 172 1.33 -2.40 -13.08
N PRO A 173 2.14 -1.41 -13.49
CA PRO A 173 3.37 -1.08 -12.76
C PRO A 173 3.09 -0.58 -11.34
N ALA A 174 4.14 -0.37 -10.55
CA ALA A 174 4.02 0.09 -9.16
C ALA A 174 3.13 1.35 -9.02
N ALA A 175 3.20 2.26 -9.99
CA ALA A 175 2.40 3.49 -10.01
C ALA A 175 0.94 3.28 -10.47
N ASN A 176 0.55 2.07 -10.87
CA ASN A 176 -0.79 1.80 -11.39
C ASN A 176 -1.89 2.19 -10.39
N ARG A 177 -3.02 2.67 -10.94
CA ARG A 177 -4.25 3.00 -10.21
C ARG A 177 -5.41 2.18 -10.77
N LYS A 178 -5.94 1.28 -9.96
CA LYS A 178 -7.09 0.43 -10.28
C LYS A 178 -8.26 0.80 -9.38
N ILE A 179 -9.44 0.91 -9.92
CA ILE A 179 -10.65 1.22 -9.15
C ILE A 179 -11.15 -0.05 -8.45
N GLY A 180 -11.38 0.05 -7.14
CA GLY A 180 -11.95 -0.99 -6.31
C GLY A 180 -13.21 -0.55 -5.56
N LYS A 181 -14.18 -1.44 -5.41
CA LYS A 181 -15.38 -1.19 -4.61
C LYS A 181 -15.07 -1.45 -3.13
N PRO A 182 -15.30 -0.49 -2.21
CA PRO A 182 -14.78 -0.54 -0.84
C PRO A 182 -15.35 -1.66 0.03
N LYS A 183 -16.49 -2.23 -0.35
CA LYS A 183 -17.12 -3.36 0.37
C LYS A 183 -16.72 -4.74 -0.17
N GLU A 184 -16.13 -4.79 -1.36
CA GLU A 184 -15.72 -6.06 -1.97
C GLU A 184 -14.40 -6.57 -1.39
N LYS A 185 -14.27 -7.90 -1.32
CA LYS A 185 -13.07 -8.60 -0.82
C LYS A 185 -12.38 -9.29 -1.98
N TYR A 186 -11.36 -8.64 -2.51
CA TYR A 186 -10.59 -9.20 -3.62
C TYR A 186 -9.58 -10.24 -3.14
N PRO A 187 -9.42 -11.37 -3.84
CA PRO A 187 -8.56 -12.47 -3.41
C PRO A 187 -7.07 -12.14 -3.46
N ASP A 188 -6.70 -11.13 -4.23
CA ASP A 188 -5.34 -10.71 -4.56
C ASP A 188 -5.02 -9.28 -4.10
N THR A 189 -5.89 -8.68 -3.29
CA THR A 189 -5.71 -7.32 -2.76
C THR A 189 -5.46 -7.36 -1.27
N GLY A 190 -4.30 -6.85 -0.88
CA GLY A 190 -3.86 -6.63 0.50
C GLY A 190 -3.76 -5.14 0.82
N PHE A 191 -2.84 -4.76 1.70
CA PHE A 191 -2.63 -3.36 2.10
C PHE A 191 -1.33 -3.16 2.87
N ARG A 192 -0.94 -1.88 3.00
CA ARG A 192 0.14 -1.41 3.88
C ARG A 192 -0.40 -0.47 4.94
N ALA A 193 0.32 -0.38 6.06
CA ALA A 193 0.09 0.63 7.09
C ALA A 193 1.18 1.70 7.03
N VAL A 194 0.80 2.90 7.39
CA VAL A 194 1.69 4.05 7.61
C VAL A 194 1.66 4.42 9.09
N LEU A 195 2.78 4.88 9.62
CA LEU A 195 2.94 5.43 10.96
C LEU A 195 3.34 6.89 10.87
N CYS A 196 2.65 7.72 11.65
CA CYS A 196 2.96 9.14 11.84
C CYS A 196 3.25 9.42 13.31
N ILE A 197 4.19 10.33 13.59
CA ILE A 197 4.49 10.82 14.94
C ILE A 197 3.38 11.81 15.34
N LYS A 198 2.94 11.75 16.58
CA LYS A 198 1.93 12.70 17.14
C LYS A 198 2.55 14.01 17.60
#